data_c989e691c347ca8a796c32b72507ac63
#
_entry.id   c989e691c347ca8a796c32b72507ac63
#
_cell.length_a   1.000
_cell.length_b   1.000
_cell.length_c   1.000
_cell.angle_alpha   90.00
_cell.angle_beta   90.00
_cell.angle_gamma   90.00
#
_symmetry.space_group_name_H-M   'P 1'
#
loop_
_entity.id
_entity.type
_entity.pdbx_description
1 polymer ?
#
loop_
_entity_poly.entity_id
_entity_poly.type
_entity_poly.pdbx_seq_one_letter_code
_entity_poly.pdbx_strand_id
1 'polypeptide(L)'
;MKTELISKAYEVAKARYAEIGVDTEKVLQQLQDFHLSLHCWQADDVHGFEVQAGAMSGGIQSTGDFPGAARNIDELRQDILKAKSLIPGNHRLNLHEIYGDFKGKVVDRDEVTVEYFQSWIDWAKENNTMLDFNSSSFSHPKSGSLTLSNPDEGIRQFWIEHTKRCRDIANAMGEAQGDPCIMNLWVHDGCKDVSVNHALYRNTLKKSLDEIFEKKQPMMKDCIEGKVFGIGLESFTVGSHDFYTAYAAANDKILTIDTGHYHPTEMPGDKVSAVLPFLKELMLHVSRPVRWDSDHVTIMDDPTQDLFFEIVRAGALDRVHYGLDFFDGSINRIGAYVIGSRSAQKCMLRALLEPREAISKLELAGEGYKVLAIIEEQKAMPWQAVYDEFCVRNNVPVGQEFIADIDKYVADVTSKR
;
A
#
# COMPACT_ATOMS: atom_id res chain seq x y z
N MET A 1 11.22 23.42 -26.19
CA MET A 1 10.45 24.60 -25.67
C MET A 1 9.75 24.27 -24.35
N LYS A 2 8.90 23.23 -24.25
CA LYS A 2 8.20 22.91 -22.99
C LYS A 2 9.17 22.47 -21.87
N THR A 3 10.05 21.52 -22.14
CA THR A 3 11.07 21.06 -21.19
C THR A 3 11.95 22.21 -20.67
N GLU A 4 12.35 23.12 -21.54
CA GLU A 4 13.14 24.30 -21.18
C GLU A 4 12.37 25.25 -20.24
N LEU A 5 11.06 25.39 -20.41
CA LEU A 5 10.24 26.18 -19.50
C LEU A 5 10.09 25.52 -18.14
N ILE A 6 9.99 24.19 -18.08
CA ILE A 6 9.94 23.42 -16.84
C ILE A 6 11.26 23.60 -16.09
N SER A 7 12.40 23.40 -16.75
CA SER A 7 13.72 23.61 -16.12
C SER A 7 13.91 25.04 -15.61
N LYS A 8 13.45 26.07 -16.34
CA LYS A 8 13.48 27.45 -15.85
C LYS A 8 12.60 27.66 -14.62
N ALA A 9 11.39 27.06 -14.60
CA ALA A 9 10.51 27.12 -13.44
C ALA A 9 11.12 26.41 -12.22
N TYR A 10 11.80 25.28 -12.46
CA TYR A 10 12.53 24.58 -11.41
C TYR A 10 13.68 25.41 -10.83
N GLU A 11 14.50 26.11 -11.65
CA GLU A 11 15.56 26.96 -11.16
C GLU A 11 15.02 28.10 -10.25
N VAL A 12 13.87 28.68 -10.59
CA VAL A 12 13.21 29.66 -9.72
C VAL A 12 12.74 29.01 -8.41
N ALA A 13 12.12 27.83 -8.48
CA ALA A 13 11.70 27.08 -7.30
C ALA A 13 12.90 26.75 -6.40
N LYS A 14 13.98 26.25 -6.97
CA LYS A 14 15.24 25.91 -6.29
C LYS A 14 15.81 27.10 -5.52
N ALA A 15 15.85 28.28 -6.15
CA ALA A 15 16.31 29.51 -5.50
C ALA A 15 15.43 29.88 -4.29
N ARG A 16 14.09 29.82 -4.45
CA ARG A 16 13.15 30.13 -3.37
C ARG A 16 13.25 29.15 -2.19
N TYR A 17 13.42 27.85 -2.47
CA TYR A 17 13.61 26.85 -1.41
C TYR A 17 14.97 27.01 -0.70
N ALA A 18 16.02 27.40 -1.43
CA ALA A 18 17.32 27.70 -0.84
C ALA A 18 17.27 28.86 0.17
N GLU A 19 16.44 29.88 -0.07
CA GLU A 19 16.23 31.00 0.86
C GLU A 19 15.72 30.57 2.24
N ILE A 20 14.98 29.45 2.30
CA ILE A 20 14.47 28.89 3.55
C ILE A 20 15.27 27.67 4.04
N GLY A 21 16.46 27.45 3.45
CA GLY A 21 17.39 26.39 3.87
C GLY A 21 17.06 24.98 3.36
N VAL A 22 16.24 24.85 2.30
CA VAL A 22 15.86 23.56 1.70
C VAL A 22 16.64 23.34 0.40
N ASP A 23 17.36 22.22 0.33
CA ASP A 23 18.08 21.75 -0.87
C ASP A 23 17.18 20.86 -1.72
N THR A 24 16.67 21.40 -2.83
CA THR A 24 15.76 20.65 -3.73
C THR A 24 16.45 19.52 -4.48
N GLU A 25 17.77 19.55 -4.70
CA GLU A 25 18.48 18.42 -5.32
C GLU A 25 18.54 17.22 -4.37
N LYS A 26 18.81 17.46 -3.10
CA LYS A 26 18.74 16.41 -2.07
C LYS A 26 17.32 15.85 -1.95
N VAL A 27 16.31 16.73 -1.99
CA VAL A 27 14.89 16.31 -1.95
C VAL A 27 14.53 15.45 -3.16
N LEU A 28 14.96 15.82 -4.36
CA LEU A 28 14.74 15.03 -5.58
C LEU A 28 15.42 13.65 -5.50
N GLN A 29 16.62 13.56 -4.90
CA GLN A 29 17.25 12.29 -4.66
C GLN A 29 16.47 11.43 -3.67
N GLN A 30 16.01 12.00 -2.55
CA GLN A 30 15.17 11.28 -1.59
C GLN A 30 13.85 10.83 -2.20
N LEU A 31 13.26 11.63 -3.09
CA LEU A 31 12.05 11.23 -3.81
C LEU A 31 12.32 10.13 -4.84
N GLN A 32 13.54 10.08 -5.43
CA GLN A 32 13.96 8.98 -6.31
C GLN A 32 14.10 7.67 -5.56
N ASP A 33 14.52 7.72 -4.30
CA ASP A 33 14.66 6.58 -3.40
C ASP A 33 13.32 6.19 -2.72
N PHE A 34 12.26 6.94 -2.98
CA PHE A 34 10.91 6.66 -2.48
C PHE A 34 10.19 5.67 -3.41
N HIS A 35 10.09 4.42 -2.96
CA HIS A 35 9.49 3.33 -3.72
C HIS A 35 8.09 3.00 -3.18
N LEU A 36 7.07 3.20 -4.03
CA LEU A 36 5.72 2.73 -3.74
C LEU A 36 5.59 1.26 -4.12
N SER A 37 4.89 0.49 -3.32
CA SER A 37 4.42 -0.85 -3.65
C SER A 37 3.02 -0.73 -4.23
N LEU A 38 2.93 -0.91 -5.57
CA LEU A 38 1.67 -0.84 -6.30
C LEU A 38 0.92 -2.15 -6.12
N HIS A 39 -0.34 -2.09 -5.75
CA HIS A 39 -1.18 -3.27 -5.54
C HIS A 39 -1.73 -3.80 -6.87
N CYS A 40 -1.88 -5.12 -7.00
CA CYS A 40 -2.32 -5.75 -8.25
C CYS A 40 -3.82 -5.62 -8.51
N TRP A 41 -4.65 -5.58 -7.47
CA TRP A 41 -6.11 -5.70 -7.58
C TRP A 41 -6.85 -4.49 -8.15
N GLN A 42 -6.24 -3.33 -8.30
CA GLN A 42 -6.84 -2.21 -9.03
C GLN A 42 -7.04 -2.51 -10.53
N ALA A 43 -6.25 -3.42 -11.12
CA ALA A 43 -6.31 -3.71 -12.56
C ALA A 43 -7.46 -4.63 -12.95
N ASP A 44 -7.95 -5.47 -12.02
CA ASP A 44 -8.94 -6.52 -12.30
C ASP A 44 -10.13 -6.56 -11.34
N ASP A 45 -10.32 -5.52 -10.50
CA ASP A 45 -11.41 -5.44 -9.52
C ASP A 45 -11.36 -6.55 -8.45
N VAL A 46 -10.17 -6.90 -8.00
CA VAL A 46 -9.93 -7.89 -6.91
C VAL A 46 -10.39 -9.31 -7.23
N HIS A 47 -10.45 -9.70 -8.51
CA HIS A 47 -10.88 -11.05 -8.90
C HIS A 47 -9.78 -12.10 -8.70
N GLY A 48 -8.53 -11.78 -9.09
CA GLY A 48 -7.45 -12.75 -9.14
C GLY A 48 -7.62 -13.80 -10.25
N PHE A 49 -6.76 -14.82 -10.24
CA PHE A 49 -6.70 -15.83 -11.30
C PHE A 49 -6.84 -17.27 -10.76
N GLU A 50 -7.17 -17.44 -9.48
CA GLU A 50 -7.45 -18.76 -8.92
C GLU A 50 -8.75 -19.35 -9.49
N VAL A 51 -8.75 -20.66 -9.71
CA VAL A 51 -9.95 -21.41 -10.12
C VAL A 51 -10.52 -22.06 -8.87
N GLN A 52 -11.63 -21.53 -8.36
CA GLN A 52 -12.26 -22.06 -7.16
C GLN A 52 -13.33 -23.12 -7.47
N ALA A 53 -13.31 -24.19 -6.65
CA ALA A 53 -14.35 -25.20 -6.66
C ALA A 53 -15.39 -24.88 -5.55
N GLY A 54 -16.38 -24.04 -5.86
CA GLY A 54 -17.48 -23.80 -4.91
C GLY A 54 -18.00 -22.35 -4.86
N ALA A 55 -19.00 -22.12 -4.00
CA ALA A 55 -19.56 -20.79 -3.80
C ALA A 55 -18.61 -19.93 -2.95
N MET A 56 -18.37 -18.72 -3.40
CA MET A 56 -17.58 -17.73 -2.68
C MET A 56 -18.33 -17.21 -1.45
N SER A 57 -17.63 -17.06 -0.32
CA SER A 57 -18.18 -16.48 0.90
C SER A 57 -17.18 -15.53 1.56
N GLY A 58 -17.68 -14.45 2.15
CA GLY A 58 -16.88 -13.40 2.78
C GLY A 58 -15.95 -12.70 1.78
N GLY A 59 -15.77 -11.40 1.83
CA GLY A 59 -14.81 -10.87 0.90
C GLY A 59 -14.74 -9.39 0.71
N ILE A 60 -13.70 -9.03 0.00
CA ILE A 60 -13.46 -7.71 -0.57
C ILE A 60 -14.15 -7.68 -1.94
N GLN A 61 -14.87 -6.61 -2.23
CA GLN A 61 -15.50 -6.38 -3.53
C GLN A 61 -15.16 -4.99 -4.02
N SER A 62 -14.61 -4.89 -5.22
CA SER A 62 -14.54 -3.62 -5.93
C SER A 62 -15.94 -3.17 -6.33
N THR A 63 -16.20 -1.87 -6.27
CA THR A 63 -17.46 -1.28 -6.69
C THR A 63 -17.28 -0.49 -7.98
N GLY A 64 -18.15 -0.76 -8.96
CA GLY A 64 -18.14 -0.13 -10.27
C GLY A 64 -18.08 -1.14 -11.41
N ASP A 65 -18.21 -0.64 -12.63
CA ASP A 65 -18.29 -1.43 -13.86
C ASP A 65 -17.49 -0.76 -15.01
N PHE A 66 -16.44 -0.01 -14.67
CA PHE A 66 -15.62 0.62 -15.70
C PHE A 66 -15.04 -0.44 -16.65
N PRO A 67 -15.21 -0.28 -17.98
CA PRO A 67 -14.80 -1.30 -18.96
C PRO A 67 -13.29 -1.58 -18.96
N GLY A 68 -12.90 -2.79 -19.39
CA GLY A 68 -11.52 -3.14 -19.71
C GLY A 68 -10.68 -3.62 -18.52
N ALA A 69 -11.32 -4.21 -17.50
CA ALA A 69 -10.61 -4.93 -16.43
C ALA A 69 -9.71 -6.03 -17.00
N ALA A 70 -8.58 -6.28 -16.38
CA ALA A 70 -7.68 -7.37 -16.77
C ALA A 70 -8.34 -8.73 -16.47
N ARG A 71 -8.33 -9.63 -17.47
CA ARG A 71 -9.00 -10.94 -17.42
C ARG A 71 -8.04 -12.11 -17.18
N ASN A 72 -6.74 -11.83 -17.26
CA ASN A 72 -5.67 -12.80 -17.09
C ASN A 72 -4.37 -12.09 -16.72
N ILE A 73 -3.35 -12.90 -16.37
CA ILE A 73 -2.04 -12.43 -15.91
C ILE A 73 -1.36 -11.51 -16.95
N ASP A 74 -1.43 -11.83 -18.23
CA ASP A 74 -0.73 -11.07 -19.26
C ASP A 74 -1.34 -9.68 -19.44
N GLU A 75 -2.67 -9.59 -19.39
CA GLU A 75 -3.37 -8.29 -19.41
C GLU A 75 -3.05 -7.46 -18.17
N LEU A 76 -3.00 -8.08 -16.98
CA LEU A 76 -2.64 -7.40 -15.75
C LEU A 76 -1.19 -6.90 -15.81
N ARG A 77 -0.25 -7.73 -16.25
CA ARG A 77 1.15 -7.33 -16.45
C ARG A 77 1.29 -6.16 -17.42
N GLN A 78 0.53 -6.19 -18.51
CA GLN A 78 0.50 -5.10 -19.49
C GLN A 78 -0.01 -3.79 -18.86
N ASP A 79 -1.06 -3.86 -18.06
CA ASP A 79 -1.63 -2.70 -17.37
C ASP A 79 -0.67 -2.11 -16.34
N ILE A 80 -0.03 -2.94 -15.54
CA ILE A 80 1.00 -2.50 -14.57
C ILE A 80 2.16 -1.81 -15.28
N LEU A 81 2.67 -2.37 -16.38
CA LEU A 81 3.75 -1.73 -17.16
C LEU A 81 3.30 -0.39 -17.74
N LYS A 82 2.04 -0.31 -18.24
CA LYS A 82 1.51 0.97 -18.72
C LYS A 82 1.41 1.99 -17.59
N ALA A 83 0.88 1.62 -16.43
CA ALA A 83 0.81 2.51 -15.28
C ALA A 83 2.21 2.99 -14.85
N LYS A 84 3.17 2.07 -14.68
CA LYS A 84 4.56 2.40 -14.32
C LYS A 84 5.23 3.33 -15.33
N SER A 85 4.93 3.23 -16.63
CA SER A 85 5.46 4.13 -17.65
C SER A 85 4.99 5.58 -17.51
N LEU A 86 3.99 5.84 -16.69
CA LEU A 86 3.39 7.15 -16.45
C LEU A 86 3.64 7.69 -15.04
N ILE A 87 4.34 6.94 -14.19
CA ILE A 87 4.66 7.30 -12.80
C ILE A 87 6.17 7.47 -12.68
N PRO A 88 6.69 8.63 -12.21
CA PRO A 88 8.14 8.83 -12.10
C PRO A 88 8.73 7.97 -10.98
N GLY A 89 9.97 7.52 -11.15
CA GLY A 89 10.68 6.67 -10.20
C GLY A 89 10.53 5.18 -10.49
N ASN A 90 11.11 4.35 -9.61
CA ASN A 90 11.00 2.89 -9.69
C ASN A 90 10.12 2.37 -8.55
N HIS A 91 9.16 1.52 -8.86
CA HIS A 91 8.13 1.09 -7.93
C HIS A 91 8.04 -0.43 -7.88
N ARG A 92 7.67 -0.96 -6.71
CA ARG A 92 7.44 -2.38 -6.43
C ARG A 92 6.03 -2.76 -6.89
N LEU A 93 5.75 -4.05 -6.98
CA LEU A 93 4.41 -4.59 -7.22
C LEU A 93 4.03 -5.51 -6.07
N ASN A 94 2.91 -5.25 -5.44
CA ASN A 94 2.34 -6.07 -4.40
C ASN A 94 1.32 -7.04 -4.99
N LEU A 95 1.57 -8.32 -4.83
CA LEU A 95 0.70 -9.40 -5.29
C LEU A 95 -0.08 -10.00 -4.12
N HIS A 96 -1.29 -10.45 -4.39
CA HIS A 96 -2.02 -11.36 -3.51
C HIS A 96 -1.85 -12.81 -3.95
N GLU A 97 -2.06 -13.75 -3.03
CA GLU A 97 -1.98 -15.17 -3.34
C GLU A 97 -2.91 -15.57 -4.49
N ILE A 98 -4.11 -15.03 -4.58
CA ILE A 98 -5.08 -15.31 -5.65
C ILE A 98 -4.61 -14.92 -7.07
N TYR A 99 -3.49 -14.24 -7.21
CA TYR A 99 -2.88 -13.83 -8.50
C TYR A 99 -1.82 -14.82 -8.99
N GLY A 100 -1.72 -16.01 -8.42
CA GLY A 100 -0.84 -17.07 -8.89
C GLY A 100 -1.10 -17.46 -10.34
N ASP A 101 -0.06 -17.92 -11.05
CA ASP A 101 -0.17 -18.48 -12.40
C ASP A 101 -0.59 -19.96 -12.31
N PHE A 102 -1.85 -20.18 -12.04
CA PHE A 102 -2.42 -21.51 -11.83
C PHE A 102 -2.61 -22.29 -13.13
N LYS A 103 -2.52 -21.66 -14.30
CA LYS A 103 -2.70 -22.29 -15.65
C LYS A 103 -3.99 -23.11 -15.76
N GLY A 104 -5.06 -22.60 -15.16
CA GLY A 104 -6.37 -23.24 -15.14
C GLY A 104 -6.49 -24.46 -14.20
N LYS A 105 -5.48 -24.76 -13.40
CA LYS A 105 -5.58 -25.80 -12.37
C LYS A 105 -6.39 -25.31 -11.17
N VAL A 106 -7.17 -26.19 -10.58
CA VAL A 106 -7.79 -25.97 -9.28
C VAL A 106 -6.76 -26.37 -8.23
N VAL A 107 -6.36 -25.40 -7.41
CA VAL A 107 -5.39 -25.57 -6.31
C VAL A 107 -5.99 -24.90 -5.09
N ASP A 108 -6.16 -25.62 -3.99
CA ASP A 108 -6.66 -25.00 -2.76
C ASP A 108 -5.57 -24.15 -2.10
N ARG A 109 -5.96 -23.12 -1.34
CA ARG A 109 -5.03 -22.10 -0.85
C ARG A 109 -3.96 -22.63 0.11
N ASP A 110 -4.23 -23.72 0.83
CA ASP A 110 -3.25 -24.44 1.66
C ASP A 110 -2.28 -25.33 0.88
N GLU A 111 -2.47 -25.46 -0.45
CA GLU A 111 -1.61 -26.22 -1.35
C GLU A 111 -0.77 -25.34 -2.31
N VAL A 112 -0.99 -24.03 -2.30
CA VAL A 112 -0.26 -23.09 -3.20
C VAL A 112 1.22 -23.05 -2.83
N THR A 113 2.08 -23.09 -3.87
CA THR A 113 3.54 -23.08 -3.71
C THR A 113 4.20 -22.03 -4.58
N VAL A 114 5.50 -21.82 -4.39
CA VAL A 114 6.34 -20.90 -5.19
C VAL A 114 6.22 -21.18 -6.70
N GLU A 115 5.97 -22.43 -7.11
CA GLU A 115 5.82 -22.80 -8.52
C GLU A 115 4.77 -21.95 -9.24
N TYR A 116 3.68 -21.60 -8.57
CA TYR A 116 2.61 -20.75 -9.14
C TYR A 116 2.98 -19.26 -9.21
N PHE A 117 4.08 -18.87 -8.62
CA PHE A 117 4.59 -17.48 -8.66
C PHE A 117 5.90 -17.35 -9.43
N GLN A 118 6.48 -18.46 -9.95
CA GLN A 118 7.74 -18.39 -10.71
C GLN A 118 7.64 -17.46 -11.91
N SER A 119 6.52 -17.50 -12.65
CA SER A 119 6.33 -16.61 -13.81
C SER A 119 6.24 -15.13 -13.44
N TRP A 120 5.81 -14.80 -12.21
CA TRP A 120 5.85 -13.43 -11.67
C TRP A 120 7.26 -13.01 -11.29
N ILE A 121 8.02 -13.90 -10.67
CA ILE A 121 9.43 -13.67 -10.31
C ILE A 121 10.26 -13.39 -11.58
N ASP A 122 10.10 -14.21 -12.62
CA ASP A 122 10.79 -14.05 -13.89
C ASP A 122 10.42 -12.73 -14.57
N TRP A 123 9.10 -12.43 -14.65
CA TRP A 123 8.60 -11.17 -15.20
C TRP A 123 9.11 -9.94 -14.44
N ALA A 124 9.13 -10.01 -13.12
CA ALA A 124 9.59 -8.91 -12.27
C ALA A 124 11.09 -8.60 -12.51
N LYS A 125 11.89 -9.65 -12.63
CA LYS A 125 13.32 -9.54 -12.97
C LYS A 125 13.53 -8.91 -14.35
N GLU A 126 12.79 -9.37 -15.37
CA GLU A 126 12.84 -8.84 -16.73
C GLU A 126 12.45 -7.36 -16.81
N ASN A 127 11.54 -6.92 -15.96
CA ASN A 127 11.01 -5.56 -15.95
C ASN A 127 11.59 -4.66 -14.84
N ASN A 128 12.68 -5.08 -14.21
CA ASN A 128 13.32 -4.35 -13.11
C ASN A 128 12.32 -3.89 -12.05
N THR A 129 11.46 -4.80 -11.63
CA THR A 129 10.42 -4.60 -10.62
C THR A 129 10.69 -5.51 -9.44
N MET A 130 10.55 -5.02 -8.22
CA MET A 130 10.57 -5.85 -7.02
C MET A 130 9.14 -6.23 -6.63
N LEU A 131 8.98 -7.37 -5.99
CA LEU A 131 7.69 -7.91 -5.56
C LEU A 131 7.52 -7.80 -4.06
N ASP A 132 6.30 -7.46 -3.64
CA ASP A 132 5.78 -7.62 -2.30
C ASP A 132 4.57 -8.56 -2.34
N PHE A 133 4.07 -8.99 -1.18
CA PHE A 133 3.07 -10.05 -1.14
C PHE A 133 2.02 -9.87 -0.04
N ASN A 134 0.83 -10.44 -0.26
CA ASN A 134 -0.22 -10.57 0.75
C ASN A 134 -0.78 -11.99 0.74
N SER A 135 -1.15 -12.48 1.92
CA SER A 135 -2.04 -13.62 2.03
C SER A 135 -3.48 -13.20 1.73
N SER A 136 -4.28 -14.12 1.20
CA SER A 136 -5.68 -13.87 0.83
C SER A 136 -6.60 -14.79 1.63
N SER A 137 -7.18 -14.28 2.73
CA SER A 137 -8.07 -15.06 3.58
C SER A 137 -9.56 -14.85 3.31
N PHE A 138 -9.91 -13.99 2.35
CA PHE A 138 -11.27 -13.63 1.93
C PHE A 138 -11.69 -14.40 0.67
N SER A 139 -12.98 -14.34 0.33
CA SER A 139 -13.56 -14.90 -0.91
C SER A 139 -13.21 -16.37 -1.14
N HIS A 140 -13.40 -17.22 -0.12
CA HIS A 140 -13.14 -18.65 -0.18
C HIS A 140 -14.25 -19.42 0.60
N PRO A 141 -14.63 -20.66 0.23
CA PRO A 141 -15.66 -21.42 0.94
C PRO A 141 -15.40 -21.61 2.44
N LYS A 142 -14.13 -21.67 2.86
CA LYS A 142 -13.73 -21.76 4.28
C LYS A 142 -13.53 -20.40 4.96
N SER A 143 -13.80 -19.27 4.27
CA SER A 143 -13.55 -17.93 4.84
C SER A 143 -14.51 -17.60 5.99
N GLY A 144 -15.80 -17.85 5.84
CA GLY A 144 -16.79 -17.57 6.90
C GLY A 144 -16.58 -16.21 7.60
N SER A 145 -16.97 -16.11 8.88
CA SER A 145 -16.70 -14.93 9.73
C SER A 145 -15.37 -15.01 10.49
N LEU A 146 -14.80 -16.21 10.58
CA LEU A 146 -13.58 -16.49 11.34
C LEU A 146 -12.67 -17.43 10.53
N THR A 147 -11.39 -17.07 10.44
CA THR A 147 -10.34 -17.86 9.78
C THR A 147 -9.27 -18.30 10.78
N LEU A 148 -8.25 -17.51 11.03
CA LEU A 148 -7.17 -17.79 11.97
C LEU A 148 -7.62 -17.78 13.44
N SER A 149 -8.75 -17.16 13.75
CA SER A 149 -9.37 -17.16 15.07
C SER A 149 -10.51 -18.19 15.22
N ASN A 150 -10.73 -19.05 14.21
CA ASN A 150 -11.81 -20.01 14.23
C ASN A 150 -11.63 -21.05 15.33
N PRO A 151 -12.68 -21.33 16.16
CA PRO A 151 -12.63 -22.40 17.14
C PRO A 151 -12.52 -23.81 16.51
N ASP A 152 -13.02 -24.00 15.28
CA ASP A 152 -12.83 -25.23 14.52
C ASP A 152 -11.36 -25.37 14.11
N GLU A 153 -10.71 -26.43 14.58
CA GLU A 153 -9.30 -26.69 14.33
C GLU A 153 -9.01 -26.94 12.85
N GLY A 154 -9.89 -27.65 12.14
CA GLY A 154 -9.69 -27.95 10.74
C GLY A 154 -9.69 -26.69 9.86
N ILE A 155 -10.63 -25.79 10.11
CA ILE A 155 -10.67 -24.48 9.42
C ILE A 155 -9.45 -23.65 9.78
N ARG A 156 -9.10 -23.57 11.05
CA ARG A 156 -7.95 -22.79 11.51
C ARG A 156 -6.63 -23.31 10.95
N GLN A 157 -6.40 -24.62 10.95
CA GLN A 157 -5.17 -25.22 10.39
C GLN A 157 -5.05 -25.01 8.87
N PHE A 158 -6.15 -25.05 8.13
CA PHE A 158 -6.16 -24.67 6.72
C PHE A 158 -5.58 -23.26 6.50
N TRP A 159 -6.05 -22.27 7.27
CA TRP A 159 -5.59 -20.89 7.14
C TRP A 159 -4.17 -20.65 7.69
N ILE A 160 -3.75 -21.40 8.70
CA ILE A 160 -2.37 -21.40 9.18
C ILE A 160 -1.44 -21.92 8.08
N GLU A 161 -1.77 -23.05 7.46
CA GLU A 161 -0.95 -23.62 6.38
C GLU A 161 -0.92 -22.68 5.17
N HIS A 162 -2.07 -22.14 4.76
CA HIS A 162 -2.14 -21.10 3.72
C HIS A 162 -1.16 -19.95 3.98
N THR A 163 -1.20 -19.37 5.19
CA THR A 163 -0.33 -18.25 5.53
C THR A 163 1.16 -18.64 5.56
N LYS A 164 1.48 -19.85 6.03
CA LYS A 164 2.84 -20.41 5.97
C LYS A 164 3.33 -20.52 4.52
N ARG A 165 2.48 -21.02 3.60
CA ARG A 165 2.77 -21.08 2.15
C ARG A 165 3.03 -19.69 1.56
N CYS A 166 2.17 -18.74 1.89
CA CYS A 166 2.38 -17.34 1.47
C CYS A 166 3.73 -16.79 1.93
N ARG A 167 4.17 -17.10 3.15
CA ARG A 167 5.50 -16.71 3.66
C ARG A 167 6.65 -17.39 2.92
N ASP A 168 6.50 -18.65 2.54
CA ASP A 168 7.49 -19.36 1.72
C ASP A 168 7.59 -18.74 0.31
N ILE A 169 6.46 -18.32 -0.28
CA ILE A 169 6.41 -17.60 -1.57
C ILE A 169 7.09 -16.23 -1.46
N ALA A 170 6.73 -15.44 -0.44
CA ALA A 170 7.34 -14.14 -0.20
C ALA A 170 8.86 -14.23 0.01
N ASN A 171 9.33 -15.24 0.76
CA ASN A 171 10.76 -15.46 0.95
C ASN A 171 11.47 -15.78 -0.39
N ALA A 172 10.87 -16.62 -1.24
CA ALA A 172 11.43 -16.94 -2.55
C ALA A 172 11.47 -15.72 -3.49
N MET A 173 10.46 -14.83 -3.42
CA MET A 173 10.48 -13.55 -4.12
C MET A 173 11.65 -12.68 -3.64
N GLY A 174 11.83 -12.57 -2.32
CA GLY A 174 12.94 -11.83 -1.74
C GLY A 174 14.31 -12.39 -2.12
N GLU A 175 14.49 -13.71 -2.11
CA GLU A 175 15.71 -14.36 -2.57
C GLU A 175 16.03 -14.06 -4.04
N ALA A 176 15.00 -14.11 -4.90
CA ALA A 176 15.16 -13.90 -6.33
C ALA A 176 15.49 -12.44 -6.69
N GLN A 177 15.02 -11.47 -5.92
CA GLN A 177 15.25 -10.04 -6.14
C GLN A 177 16.41 -9.47 -5.33
N GLY A 178 16.97 -10.22 -4.37
CA GLY A 178 18.08 -9.78 -3.53
C GLY A 178 17.72 -8.68 -2.53
N ASP A 179 16.42 -8.48 -2.28
CA ASP A 179 15.86 -7.51 -1.35
C ASP A 179 14.64 -8.13 -0.66
N PRO A 180 14.43 -7.95 0.65
CA PRO A 180 13.32 -8.57 1.35
C PRO A 180 11.97 -8.24 0.72
N CYS A 181 11.14 -9.27 0.50
CA CYS A 181 9.75 -9.12 0.14
C CYS A 181 8.95 -8.69 1.38
N ILE A 182 8.17 -7.63 1.27
CA ILE A 182 7.29 -7.16 2.34
C ILE A 182 5.97 -7.91 2.20
N MET A 183 5.65 -8.71 3.22
CA MET A 183 4.41 -9.51 3.20
C MET A 183 3.44 -9.04 4.26
N ASN A 184 2.28 -8.59 3.82
CA ASN A 184 1.21 -8.18 4.71
C ASN A 184 0.24 -9.32 5.01
N LEU A 185 -0.15 -9.44 6.27
CA LEU A 185 -1.19 -10.34 6.75
C LEU A 185 -2.35 -9.51 7.31
N TRP A 186 -3.45 -9.51 6.57
CA TRP A 186 -4.73 -9.04 7.03
C TRP A 186 -5.75 -10.18 7.01
N VAL A 187 -6.55 -10.29 8.07
CA VAL A 187 -7.66 -11.24 8.16
C VAL A 187 -8.94 -10.51 8.56
N HIS A 188 -10.04 -10.87 7.92
CA HIS A 188 -11.36 -10.28 8.15
C HIS A 188 -12.12 -10.87 9.35
N ASP A 189 -11.41 -11.50 10.28
CA ASP A 189 -12.03 -12.20 11.41
C ASP A 189 -12.82 -11.28 12.34
N GLY A 190 -14.09 -11.58 12.55
CA GLY A 190 -14.95 -10.80 13.42
C GLY A 190 -16.41 -11.26 13.41
N CYS A 191 -17.29 -10.44 13.95
CA CYS A 191 -18.71 -10.74 14.04
C CYS A 191 -19.56 -9.53 13.66
N LYS A 192 -20.57 -9.77 12.83
CA LYS A 192 -21.54 -8.75 12.43
C LYS A 192 -22.44 -8.36 13.59
N ASP A 193 -22.89 -9.34 14.38
CA ASP A 193 -23.82 -9.18 15.47
C ASP A 193 -23.15 -9.46 16.82
N VAL A 194 -23.89 -9.52 17.89
CA VAL A 194 -23.40 -9.65 19.26
C VAL A 194 -22.43 -10.84 19.40
N SER A 195 -21.25 -10.56 19.92
CA SER A 195 -20.26 -11.58 20.30
C SER A 195 -19.97 -11.45 21.80
N VAL A 196 -19.76 -12.59 22.47
CA VAL A 196 -19.44 -12.64 23.90
C VAL A 196 -18.09 -13.32 24.17
N ASN A 197 -17.54 -14.03 23.19
CA ASN A 197 -16.33 -14.82 23.34
C ASN A 197 -15.06 -14.08 22.85
N HIS A 198 -14.98 -12.77 23.03
CA HIS A 198 -13.87 -11.94 22.54
C HIS A 198 -12.49 -12.49 22.94
N ALA A 199 -12.34 -12.86 24.22
CA ALA A 199 -11.08 -13.40 24.72
C ALA A 199 -10.71 -14.74 24.06
N LEU A 200 -11.69 -15.61 23.82
CA LEU A 200 -11.47 -16.88 23.12
C LEU A 200 -10.89 -16.64 21.72
N TYR A 201 -11.58 -15.82 20.91
CA TYR A 201 -11.16 -15.56 19.54
C TYR A 201 -9.79 -14.89 19.45
N ARG A 202 -9.50 -13.89 20.30
CA ARG A 202 -8.19 -13.22 20.35
C ARG A 202 -7.07 -14.14 20.80
N ASN A 203 -7.31 -14.97 21.81
CA ASN A 203 -6.33 -15.99 22.25
C ASN A 203 -6.09 -17.03 21.17
N THR A 204 -7.12 -17.41 20.41
CA THR A 204 -7.00 -18.34 19.29
C THR A 204 -6.21 -17.71 18.15
N LEU A 205 -6.51 -16.45 17.76
CA LEU A 205 -5.74 -15.71 16.77
C LEU A 205 -4.26 -15.64 17.18
N LYS A 206 -3.98 -15.27 18.45
CA LYS A 206 -2.60 -15.22 18.94
C LYS A 206 -1.87 -16.55 18.76
N LYS A 207 -2.48 -17.67 19.12
CA LYS A 207 -1.89 -19.01 18.94
C LYS A 207 -1.60 -19.33 17.46
N SER A 208 -2.51 -18.96 16.58
CA SER A 208 -2.34 -19.15 15.13
C SER A 208 -1.17 -18.32 14.60
N LEU A 209 -1.06 -17.05 15.02
CA LEU A 209 0.06 -16.18 14.65
C LEU A 209 1.39 -16.69 15.20
N ASP A 210 1.43 -17.15 16.47
CA ASP A 210 2.63 -17.73 17.07
C ASP A 210 3.11 -18.95 16.26
N GLU A 211 2.19 -19.81 15.81
CA GLU A 211 2.49 -20.98 14.98
C GLU A 211 2.95 -20.60 13.56
N ILE A 212 2.30 -19.61 12.93
CA ILE A 212 2.67 -19.11 11.60
C ILE A 212 4.09 -18.53 11.60
N PHE A 213 4.43 -17.79 12.64
CA PHE A 213 5.71 -17.06 12.72
C PHE A 213 6.84 -17.84 13.40
N GLU A 214 6.64 -19.09 13.79
CA GLU A 214 7.66 -19.94 14.39
C GLU A 214 8.89 -20.08 13.48
N LYS A 215 8.68 -20.37 12.19
CA LYS A 215 9.74 -20.46 11.19
C LYS A 215 10.17 -19.06 10.73
N LYS A 216 11.44 -18.71 10.94
CA LYS A 216 12.00 -17.47 10.42
C LYS A 216 12.24 -17.58 8.91
N GLN A 217 11.93 -16.51 8.20
CA GLN A 217 12.15 -16.36 6.77
C GLN A 217 13.10 -15.17 6.54
N PRO A 218 14.34 -15.39 6.07
CA PRO A 218 15.38 -14.36 6.08
C PRO A 218 15.20 -13.28 5.00
N MET A 219 14.52 -13.61 3.90
CA MET A 219 14.36 -12.73 2.74
C MET A 219 12.94 -12.20 2.58
N MET A 220 12.20 -12.15 3.68
CA MET A 220 10.90 -11.48 3.74
C MET A 220 10.69 -10.80 5.08
N LYS A 221 9.77 -9.87 5.15
CA LYS A 221 9.38 -9.18 6.38
C LYS A 221 7.89 -9.40 6.62
N ASP A 222 7.57 -9.85 7.83
CA ASP A 222 6.19 -10.08 8.27
C ASP A 222 5.56 -8.77 8.74
N CYS A 223 4.51 -8.32 8.06
CA CYS A 223 3.65 -7.21 8.44
C CYS A 223 2.29 -7.74 8.89
N ILE A 224 1.69 -7.10 9.88
CA ILE A 224 0.36 -7.46 10.41
C ILE A 224 -0.52 -6.23 10.48
N GLU A 225 -1.77 -6.39 10.08
CA GLU A 225 -2.69 -5.28 9.83
C GLU A 225 -3.95 -5.38 10.67
N GLY A 226 -4.25 -4.31 11.40
CA GLY A 226 -5.44 -4.16 12.22
C GLY A 226 -6.57 -3.40 11.53
N LYS A 227 -7.80 -3.61 12.01
CA LYS A 227 -8.99 -2.91 11.53
C LYS A 227 -9.91 -2.53 12.68
N VAL A 228 -10.62 -1.41 12.57
CA VAL A 228 -11.65 -1.02 13.56
C VAL A 228 -12.91 -1.83 13.33
N PHE A 229 -13.48 -1.75 12.12
CA PHE A 229 -14.69 -2.47 11.71
C PHE A 229 -14.71 -2.64 10.19
N GLY A 230 -15.63 -3.44 9.70
CA GLY A 230 -15.86 -3.63 8.27
C GLY A 230 -17.17 -4.35 8.02
N ILE A 231 -17.51 -4.59 6.77
CA ILE A 231 -18.69 -5.38 6.40
C ILE A 231 -18.54 -6.80 6.97
N GLY A 232 -19.50 -7.22 7.79
CA GLY A 232 -19.45 -8.48 8.52
C GLY A 232 -18.69 -8.43 9.86
N LEU A 233 -18.08 -7.28 10.23
CA LEU A 233 -17.32 -7.04 11.45
C LEU A 233 -17.86 -5.88 12.26
N GLU A 234 -19.11 -5.51 12.05
CA GLU A 234 -19.69 -4.28 12.57
C GLU A 234 -19.71 -4.24 14.11
N SER A 235 -19.88 -5.39 14.74
CA SER A 235 -19.97 -5.49 16.20
C SER A 235 -18.66 -5.83 16.88
N PHE A 236 -17.80 -6.62 16.23
CA PHE A 236 -16.55 -7.08 16.81
C PHE A 236 -15.52 -7.47 15.76
N THR A 237 -14.35 -6.85 15.80
CA THR A 237 -13.17 -7.22 15.04
C THR A 237 -12.19 -7.93 15.96
N VAL A 238 -11.76 -9.14 15.61
CA VAL A 238 -10.80 -9.93 16.42
C VAL A 238 -9.44 -9.26 16.40
N GLY A 239 -8.91 -8.97 15.20
CA GLY A 239 -7.63 -8.31 14.96
C GLY A 239 -7.78 -6.79 14.99
N SER A 240 -8.08 -6.20 16.15
CA SER A 240 -8.14 -4.75 16.33
C SER A 240 -6.75 -4.13 16.33
N HIS A 241 -6.68 -2.81 16.17
CA HIS A 241 -5.40 -2.06 16.25
C HIS A 241 -4.66 -2.32 17.55
N ASP A 242 -5.37 -2.34 18.71
CA ASP A 242 -4.75 -2.62 20.01
C ASP A 242 -4.10 -4.01 20.03
N PHE A 243 -4.80 -5.02 19.47
CA PHE A 243 -4.30 -6.39 19.43
C PHE A 243 -3.04 -6.49 18.58
N TYR A 244 -3.07 -6.00 17.35
CA TYR A 244 -1.92 -6.12 16.46
C TYR A 244 -0.76 -5.20 16.83
N THR A 245 -1.00 -4.01 17.37
CA THR A 245 0.06 -3.14 17.90
C THR A 245 0.79 -3.84 19.06
N ALA A 246 0.04 -4.41 20.00
CA ALA A 246 0.64 -5.16 21.11
C ALA A 246 1.40 -6.41 20.62
N TYR A 247 0.83 -7.14 19.66
CA TYR A 247 1.46 -8.33 19.09
C TYR A 247 2.75 -7.97 18.33
N ALA A 248 2.73 -6.94 17.49
CA ALA A 248 3.89 -6.47 16.75
C ALA A 248 5.04 -6.08 17.67
N ALA A 249 4.76 -5.29 18.70
CA ALA A 249 5.76 -4.85 19.67
C ALA A 249 6.35 -6.03 20.49
N ALA A 250 5.52 -7.02 20.86
CA ALA A 250 5.95 -8.17 21.62
C ALA A 250 6.75 -9.21 20.80
N ASN A 251 6.56 -9.27 19.49
CA ASN A 251 7.08 -10.33 18.63
C ASN A 251 7.96 -9.83 17.47
N ASP A 252 8.43 -8.59 17.53
CA ASP A 252 9.31 -7.96 16.53
C ASP A 252 8.73 -8.08 15.10
N LYS A 253 7.46 -7.71 14.95
CA LYS A 253 6.76 -7.68 13.66
C LYS A 253 6.55 -6.24 13.21
N ILE A 254 6.35 -6.06 11.91
CA ILE A 254 6.00 -4.77 11.34
C ILE A 254 4.49 -4.57 11.49
N LEU A 255 4.10 -3.39 11.96
CA LEU A 255 2.69 -3.00 11.99
C LEU A 255 2.33 -2.32 10.67
N THR A 256 1.27 -2.79 10.03
CA THR A 256 0.67 -2.10 8.90
C THR A 256 -0.34 -1.06 9.40
N ILE A 257 -0.12 0.19 8.99
CA ILE A 257 -1.07 1.29 9.16
C ILE A 257 -1.82 1.45 7.84
N ASP A 258 -3.04 0.95 7.80
CA ASP A 258 -3.96 1.20 6.69
C ASP A 258 -4.78 2.46 6.99
N THR A 259 -4.75 3.43 6.06
CA THR A 259 -5.41 4.72 6.25
C THR A 259 -6.94 4.64 6.25
N GLY A 260 -7.50 3.58 5.66
CA GLY A 260 -8.94 3.29 5.65
C GLY A 260 -9.45 2.56 6.89
N HIS A 261 -8.56 1.93 7.65
CA HIS A 261 -8.92 1.02 8.74
C HIS A 261 -9.13 1.70 10.10
N TYR A 262 -9.01 3.03 10.19
CA TYR A 262 -9.25 3.80 11.41
C TYR A 262 -10.65 4.41 11.45
N HIS A 263 -11.10 4.78 12.63
CA HIS A 263 -12.36 5.50 12.76
C HIS A 263 -12.25 6.85 12.00
N PRO A 264 -13.31 7.32 11.32
CA PRO A 264 -13.28 8.54 10.51
C PRO A 264 -12.86 9.83 11.24
N THR A 265 -12.86 9.82 12.57
CA THR A 265 -12.41 10.93 13.42
C THR A 265 -10.95 10.82 13.84
N GLU A 266 -10.28 9.72 13.52
CA GLU A 266 -8.85 9.55 13.81
C GLU A 266 -7.99 10.01 12.64
N MET A 267 -6.77 10.43 12.95
CA MET A 267 -5.75 10.80 11.97
C MET A 267 -4.70 9.67 11.90
N PRO A 268 -4.66 8.89 10.82
CA PRO A 268 -3.69 7.78 10.70
C PRO A 268 -2.23 8.25 10.81
N GLY A 269 -1.92 9.46 10.35
CA GLY A 269 -0.57 10.06 10.48
C GLY A 269 -0.09 10.12 11.92
N ASP A 270 -0.97 10.47 12.86
CA ASP A 270 -0.64 10.56 14.29
C ASP A 270 -0.16 9.22 14.89
N LYS A 271 -0.55 8.10 14.26
CA LYS A 271 -0.14 6.76 14.70
C LYS A 271 1.35 6.49 14.44
N VAL A 272 1.94 7.13 13.45
CA VAL A 272 3.35 6.90 13.06
C VAL A 272 4.30 7.17 14.23
N SER A 273 4.31 8.40 14.74
CA SER A 273 5.19 8.75 15.88
C SER A 273 4.78 8.09 17.19
N ALA A 274 3.50 7.71 17.34
CA ALA A 274 3.02 7.01 18.53
C ALA A 274 3.60 5.59 18.66
N VAL A 275 3.81 4.86 17.57
CA VAL A 275 4.26 3.45 17.60
C VAL A 275 5.74 3.27 17.29
N LEU A 276 6.38 4.19 16.56
CA LEU A 276 7.81 4.12 16.21
C LEU A 276 8.80 4.02 17.38
N PRO A 277 8.51 4.51 18.60
CA PRO A 277 9.34 4.25 19.78
C PRO A 277 9.40 2.77 20.19
N PHE A 278 8.42 1.96 19.78
CA PHE A 278 8.26 0.56 20.15
C PHE A 278 8.50 -0.42 19.00
N LEU A 279 8.40 0.06 17.76
CA LEU A 279 8.53 -0.75 16.54
C LEU A 279 9.75 -0.30 15.73
N LYS A 280 10.44 -1.24 15.11
CA LYS A 280 11.61 -0.94 14.27
C LYS A 280 11.20 -0.32 12.94
N GLU A 281 10.16 -0.86 12.33
CA GLU A 281 9.68 -0.53 11.00
C GLU A 281 8.15 -0.51 10.98
N LEU A 282 7.59 0.18 9.98
CA LEU A 282 6.15 0.23 9.68
C LEU A 282 5.90 -0.11 8.22
N MET A 283 4.72 -0.62 7.92
CA MET A 283 4.15 -0.73 6.60
C MET A 283 2.96 0.23 6.49
N LEU A 284 2.77 0.84 5.34
CA LEU A 284 1.58 1.63 5.04
C LEU A 284 0.75 0.95 3.97
N HIS A 285 -0.56 0.97 4.16
CA HIS A 285 -1.55 0.80 3.12
C HIS A 285 -2.30 2.13 2.96
N VAL A 286 -2.02 2.83 1.85
CA VAL A 286 -2.56 4.17 1.63
C VAL A 286 -3.71 4.10 0.63
N SER A 287 -4.90 4.40 1.12
CA SER A 287 -6.13 4.58 0.37
C SER A 287 -6.81 5.90 0.80
N ARG A 288 -7.90 6.26 0.18
CA ARG A 288 -8.72 7.39 0.62
C ARG A 288 -10.06 6.87 1.15
N PRO A 289 -10.25 6.78 2.46
CA PRO A 289 -11.55 6.46 3.03
C PRO A 289 -12.51 7.65 2.84
N VAL A 290 -13.71 7.36 2.34
CA VAL A 290 -14.80 8.33 2.24
C VAL A 290 -15.88 7.95 3.25
N ARG A 291 -15.82 8.53 4.44
CA ARG A 291 -16.70 8.26 5.60
C ARG A 291 -16.46 6.91 6.29
N TRP A 292 -15.95 5.93 5.64
CA TRP A 292 -15.59 4.60 6.12
C TRP A 292 -14.54 3.99 5.20
N ASP A 293 -14.06 2.81 5.49
CA ASP A 293 -13.12 2.06 4.65
C ASP A 293 -13.74 1.71 3.29
N SER A 294 -13.55 2.59 2.33
CA SER A 294 -14.19 2.53 1.01
C SER A 294 -13.20 2.52 -0.15
N ASP A 295 -11.92 2.36 0.16
CA ASP A 295 -10.81 2.05 -0.75
C ASP A 295 -10.75 2.91 -2.02
N HIS A 296 -11.11 4.20 -1.93
CA HIS A 296 -10.99 5.12 -3.04
C HIS A 296 -9.54 5.46 -3.36
N VAL A 297 -9.31 5.86 -4.59
CA VAL A 297 -7.99 6.31 -5.07
C VAL A 297 -7.42 7.39 -4.18
N THR A 298 -6.17 7.21 -3.78
CA THR A 298 -5.40 8.19 -2.99
C THR A 298 -5.32 9.53 -3.70
N ILE A 299 -5.60 10.60 -2.99
CA ILE A 299 -5.47 12.00 -3.47
C ILE A 299 -4.64 12.82 -2.46
N MET A 300 -4.32 14.04 -2.83
CA MET A 300 -3.63 14.99 -1.96
C MET A 300 -4.64 15.69 -1.02
N ASP A 301 -5.30 14.95 -0.15
CA ASP A 301 -6.12 15.51 0.92
C ASP A 301 -5.30 15.72 2.20
N ASP A 302 -5.90 16.39 3.19
CA ASP A 302 -5.20 16.72 4.43
C ASP A 302 -4.73 15.47 5.19
N PRO A 303 -5.54 14.39 5.36
CA PRO A 303 -5.09 13.18 6.04
C PRO A 303 -3.89 12.50 5.37
N THR A 304 -3.91 12.42 4.02
CA THR A 304 -2.79 11.83 3.27
C THR A 304 -1.54 12.69 3.43
N GLN A 305 -1.65 14.02 3.35
CA GLN A 305 -0.50 14.90 3.54
C GLN A 305 0.07 14.80 4.94
N ASP A 306 -0.77 14.84 5.97
CA ASP A 306 -0.34 14.75 7.36
C ASP A 306 0.42 13.44 7.64
N LEU A 307 0.00 12.32 7.05
CA LEU A 307 0.71 11.05 7.14
C LEU A 307 2.17 11.18 6.65
N PHE A 308 2.38 11.74 5.46
CA PHE A 308 3.73 11.88 4.91
C PHE A 308 4.56 12.93 5.65
N PHE A 309 3.96 14.02 6.11
CA PHE A 309 4.63 14.99 6.98
C PHE A 309 5.10 14.34 8.27
N GLU A 310 4.27 13.53 8.89
CA GLU A 310 4.61 12.86 10.16
C GLU A 310 5.78 11.89 10.00
N ILE A 311 5.84 11.12 8.90
CA ILE A 311 6.95 10.22 8.59
C ILE A 311 8.26 10.99 8.45
N VAL A 312 8.26 12.10 7.71
CA VAL A 312 9.45 12.93 7.51
C VAL A 312 9.86 13.62 8.82
N ARG A 313 8.91 14.15 9.57
CA ARG A 313 9.12 14.79 10.88
C ARG A 313 9.66 13.82 11.91
N ALA A 314 9.19 12.58 11.91
CA ALA A 314 9.71 11.52 12.76
C ALA A 314 11.11 11.02 12.34
N GLY A 315 11.62 11.42 11.16
CA GLY A 315 12.89 10.93 10.63
C GLY A 315 12.84 9.44 10.27
N ALA A 316 11.69 8.97 9.79
CA ALA A 316 11.39 7.55 9.62
C ALA A 316 11.40 7.06 8.17
N LEU A 317 11.96 7.82 7.22
CA LEU A 317 11.96 7.48 5.79
C LEU A 317 12.48 6.06 5.51
N ASP A 318 13.56 5.66 6.18
CA ASP A 318 14.20 4.35 6.01
C ASP A 318 13.55 3.24 6.85
N ARG A 319 12.49 3.56 7.61
CA ARG A 319 11.80 2.66 8.52
C ARG A 319 10.37 2.38 8.10
N VAL A 320 9.93 2.94 6.97
CA VAL A 320 8.56 2.82 6.49
C VAL A 320 8.56 2.19 5.10
N HIS A 321 7.75 1.15 4.92
CA HIS A 321 7.44 0.54 3.64
C HIS A 321 6.13 1.12 3.12
N TYR A 322 6.10 1.57 1.87
CA TYR A 322 5.00 2.39 1.34
C TYR A 322 4.16 1.59 0.35
N GLY A 323 3.01 1.09 0.77
CA GLY A 323 2.03 0.45 -0.08
C GLY A 323 0.84 1.36 -0.39
N LEU A 324 0.29 1.21 -1.59
CA LEU A 324 -1.03 1.71 -1.93
C LEU A 324 -2.03 0.56 -1.82
N ASP A 325 -3.26 0.87 -1.39
CA ASP A 325 -4.28 -0.15 -1.15
C ASP A 325 -5.69 0.36 -1.49
N PHE A 326 -5.88 0.71 -2.74
CA PHE A 326 -7.20 1.11 -3.25
C PHE A 326 -7.63 0.21 -4.43
N PHE A 327 -8.94 0.06 -4.63
CA PHE A 327 -9.52 -0.69 -5.75
C PHE A 327 -10.84 -0.05 -6.17
N ASP A 328 -10.73 0.97 -7.01
CA ASP A 328 -11.86 1.73 -7.53
C ASP A 328 -12.23 1.23 -8.92
N GLY A 329 -13.31 0.46 -9.01
CA GLY A 329 -13.85 -0.04 -10.27
C GLY A 329 -14.77 0.96 -11.01
N SER A 330 -14.98 2.16 -10.48
CA SER A 330 -15.87 3.17 -11.08
C SER A 330 -15.19 4.08 -12.09
N ILE A 331 -13.86 4.06 -12.18
CA ILE A 331 -13.05 4.89 -13.05
C ILE A 331 -12.02 4.08 -13.83
N ASN A 332 -11.34 4.73 -14.79
CA ASN A 332 -10.25 4.12 -15.55
C ASN A 332 -9.14 3.60 -14.61
N ARG A 333 -8.79 2.31 -14.69
CA ARG A 333 -7.86 1.62 -13.80
C ARG A 333 -6.43 2.12 -13.91
N ILE A 334 -5.96 2.42 -15.12
CA ILE A 334 -4.64 3.02 -15.34
C ILE A 334 -4.61 4.43 -14.76
N GLY A 335 -5.69 5.20 -14.97
CA GLY A 335 -5.87 6.52 -14.37
C GLY A 335 -5.84 6.47 -12.84
N ALA A 336 -6.49 5.49 -12.23
CA ALA A 336 -6.47 5.27 -10.78
C ALA A 336 -5.05 5.05 -10.27
N TYR A 337 -4.29 4.13 -10.86
CA TYR A 337 -2.87 3.90 -10.51
C TYR A 337 -2.03 5.18 -10.62
N VAL A 338 -2.14 5.89 -11.75
CA VAL A 338 -1.31 7.10 -12.00
C VAL A 338 -1.67 8.22 -11.04
N ILE A 339 -2.96 8.48 -10.82
CA ILE A 339 -3.42 9.52 -9.90
C ILE A 339 -3.00 9.20 -8.47
N GLY A 340 -3.29 7.99 -8.00
CA GLY A 340 -2.98 7.58 -6.62
C GLY A 340 -1.49 7.63 -6.33
N SER A 341 -0.67 7.04 -7.21
CA SER A 341 0.80 7.03 -7.05
C SER A 341 1.40 8.43 -7.08
N ARG A 342 1.01 9.25 -8.06
CA ARG A 342 1.51 10.64 -8.15
C ARG A 342 1.03 11.51 -7.00
N SER A 343 -0.16 11.24 -6.45
CA SER A 343 -0.65 11.96 -5.26
C SER A 343 0.19 11.63 -4.04
N ALA A 344 0.48 10.35 -3.79
CA ALA A 344 1.38 9.94 -2.71
C ALA A 344 2.79 10.54 -2.87
N GLN A 345 3.35 10.52 -4.07
CA GLN A 345 4.65 11.15 -4.36
C GLN A 345 4.66 12.66 -4.11
N LYS A 346 3.59 13.35 -4.48
CA LYS A 346 3.46 14.80 -4.23
C LYS A 346 3.32 15.11 -2.74
N CYS A 347 2.61 14.28 -1.98
CA CYS A 347 2.54 14.41 -0.53
C CYS A 347 3.92 14.20 0.11
N MET A 348 4.66 13.17 -0.30
CA MET A 348 6.04 12.95 0.14
C MET A 348 6.95 14.11 -0.24
N LEU A 349 6.89 14.59 -1.49
CA LEU A 349 7.69 15.73 -1.94
C LEU A 349 7.45 16.96 -1.06
N ARG A 350 6.19 17.29 -0.77
CA ARG A 350 5.84 18.45 0.07
C ARG A 350 6.36 18.28 1.48
N ALA A 351 6.31 17.09 2.03
CA ALA A 351 6.89 16.79 3.35
C ALA A 351 8.42 16.95 3.36
N LEU A 352 9.11 16.47 2.32
CA LEU A 352 10.56 16.62 2.17
C LEU A 352 11.01 18.10 1.96
N LEU A 353 10.15 18.92 1.36
CA LEU A 353 10.40 20.34 1.14
C LEU A 353 10.09 21.22 2.37
N GLU A 354 9.64 20.66 3.48
CA GLU A 354 9.38 21.40 4.71
C GLU A 354 10.69 21.86 5.36
N PRO A 355 10.83 23.15 5.75
CA PRO A 355 12.01 23.66 6.48
C PRO A 355 11.97 23.22 7.96
N ARG A 356 11.99 21.92 8.19
CA ARG A 356 11.73 21.25 9.47
C ARG A 356 12.56 21.78 10.63
N GLU A 357 13.86 22.00 10.43
CA GLU A 357 14.74 22.50 11.50
C GLU A 357 14.35 23.90 11.98
N ALA A 358 13.94 24.77 11.05
CA ALA A 358 13.50 26.11 11.37
C ALA A 358 12.17 26.08 12.15
N ILE A 359 11.22 25.25 11.69
CA ILE A 359 9.91 25.08 12.32
C ILE A 359 10.09 24.51 13.74
N SER A 360 10.89 23.46 13.90
CA SER A 360 11.14 22.83 15.21
C SER A 360 11.77 23.80 16.22
N LYS A 361 12.70 24.64 15.79
CA LYS A 361 13.30 25.68 16.67
C LYS A 361 12.26 26.68 17.17
N LEU A 362 11.34 27.10 16.31
CA LEU A 362 10.27 28.02 16.67
C LEU A 362 9.26 27.37 17.62
N GLU A 363 8.89 26.14 17.37
CA GLU A 363 8.00 25.37 18.23
C GLU A 363 8.57 25.23 19.64
N LEU A 364 9.82 24.80 19.76
CA LEU A 364 10.51 24.68 21.06
C LEU A 364 10.68 26.01 21.78
N ALA A 365 10.68 27.13 21.05
CA ALA A 365 10.71 28.48 21.62
C ALA A 365 9.32 29.01 22.00
N GLY A 366 8.24 28.24 21.77
CA GLY A 366 6.86 28.66 22.06
C GLY A 366 6.29 29.67 21.05
N GLU A 367 6.89 29.79 19.88
CA GLU A 367 6.54 30.78 18.84
C GLU A 367 5.45 30.23 17.89
N GLY A 368 4.35 29.69 18.43
CA GLY A 368 3.35 28.91 17.70
C GLY A 368 2.73 29.62 16.49
N TYR A 369 2.48 30.95 16.55
CA TYR A 369 1.94 31.68 15.39
C TYR A 369 2.94 31.73 14.22
N LYS A 370 4.26 31.76 14.51
CA LYS A 370 5.30 31.76 13.47
C LYS A 370 5.38 30.38 12.79
N VAL A 371 5.25 29.30 13.60
CA VAL A 371 5.14 27.92 13.08
C VAL A 371 3.96 27.82 12.11
N LEU A 372 2.77 28.25 12.54
CA LEU A 372 1.57 28.21 11.72
C LEU A 372 1.72 29.03 10.44
N ALA A 373 2.29 30.26 10.53
CA ALA A 373 2.52 31.12 9.38
C ALA A 373 3.44 30.45 8.34
N ILE A 374 4.54 29.83 8.78
CA ILE A 374 5.46 29.14 7.87
C ILE A 374 4.75 27.94 7.20
N ILE A 375 4.00 27.13 7.96
CA ILE A 375 3.27 25.98 7.42
C ILE A 375 2.25 26.44 6.37
N GLU A 376 1.52 27.51 6.60
CA GLU A 376 0.55 28.04 5.62
C GLU A 376 1.26 28.58 4.36
N GLU A 377 2.37 29.31 4.49
CA GLU A 377 3.13 29.81 3.34
C GLU A 377 3.76 28.65 2.52
N GLN A 378 4.13 27.53 3.16
CA GLN A 378 4.62 26.34 2.45
C GLN A 378 3.59 25.77 1.46
N LYS A 379 2.30 25.92 1.73
CA LYS A 379 1.24 25.44 0.80
C LYS A 379 1.29 26.16 -0.55
N ALA A 380 1.73 27.42 -0.57
CA ALA A 380 1.85 28.29 -1.75
C ALA A 380 3.24 28.27 -2.40
N MET A 381 4.22 27.61 -1.82
CA MET A 381 5.56 27.46 -2.40
C MET A 381 5.52 26.69 -3.74
N PRO A 382 6.47 26.92 -4.67
CA PRO A 382 6.44 26.34 -6.01
C PRO A 382 6.86 24.86 -6.06
N TRP A 383 6.32 24.03 -5.18
CA TRP A 383 6.61 22.61 -5.10
C TRP A 383 6.23 21.84 -6.37
N GLN A 384 5.20 22.30 -7.11
CA GLN A 384 4.81 21.67 -8.38
C GLN A 384 5.94 21.76 -9.42
N ALA A 385 6.70 22.85 -9.46
CA ALA A 385 7.83 22.98 -10.37
C ALA A 385 8.95 21.97 -10.05
N VAL A 386 9.13 21.62 -8.77
CA VAL A 386 10.05 20.57 -8.33
C VAL A 386 9.54 19.19 -8.78
N TYR A 387 8.23 18.93 -8.65
CA TYR A 387 7.63 17.67 -9.13
C TYR A 387 7.67 17.53 -10.66
N ASP A 388 7.45 18.61 -11.38
CA ASP A 388 7.52 18.62 -12.85
C ASP A 388 8.95 18.31 -13.33
N GLU A 389 9.96 18.85 -12.68
CA GLU A 389 11.38 18.50 -12.92
C GLU A 389 11.65 17.02 -12.60
N PHE A 390 11.08 16.47 -11.52
CA PHE A 390 11.16 15.04 -11.20
C PHE A 390 10.58 14.18 -12.32
N CYS A 391 9.44 14.56 -12.88
CA CYS A 391 8.85 13.89 -14.03
C CYS A 391 9.76 13.93 -15.25
N VAL A 392 10.36 15.09 -15.56
CA VAL A 392 11.30 15.25 -16.70
C VAL A 392 12.52 14.36 -16.52
N ARG A 393 13.13 14.33 -15.34
CA ARG A 393 14.30 13.49 -15.03
C ARG A 393 14.02 12.00 -15.16
N ASN A 394 12.77 11.60 -14.92
CA ASN A 394 12.31 10.21 -15.04
C ASN A 394 11.70 9.89 -16.42
N ASN A 395 11.74 10.82 -17.39
CA ASN A 395 11.20 10.64 -18.74
C ASN A 395 9.70 10.25 -18.77
N VAL A 396 8.89 10.78 -17.85
CA VAL A 396 7.44 10.55 -17.81
C VAL A 396 6.68 11.84 -18.13
N PRO A 397 5.40 11.74 -18.58
CA PRO A 397 4.60 12.91 -18.90
C PRO A 397 4.46 13.87 -17.73
N VAL A 398 4.53 15.18 -18.01
CA VAL A 398 4.43 16.25 -17.01
C VAL A 398 3.00 16.78 -16.93
N GLY A 399 2.53 17.07 -15.72
CA GLY A 399 1.20 17.61 -15.46
C GLY A 399 0.11 16.65 -15.92
N GLN A 400 -0.80 17.09 -16.80
CA GLN A 400 -1.94 16.34 -17.30
C GLN A 400 -1.65 15.55 -18.58
N GLU A 401 -0.45 15.56 -19.12
CA GLU A 401 -0.11 14.91 -20.41
C GLU A 401 -0.37 13.40 -20.39
N PHE A 402 -0.27 12.75 -19.22
CA PHE A 402 -0.59 11.32 -19.08
C PHE A 402 -2.03 10.95 -19.47
N ILE A 403 -2.96 11.93 -19.47
CA ILE A 403 -4.37 11.68 -19.86
C ILE A 403 -4.43 11.22 -21.31
N ALA A 404 -3.74 11.90 -22.23
CA ALA A 404 -3.72 11.51 -23.64
C ALA A 404 -3.08 10.12 -23.85
N ASP A 405 -2.07 9.78 -23.05
CA ASP A 405 -1.44 8.45 -23.09
C ASP A 405 -2.39 7.36 -22.61
N ILE A 406 -3.20 7.65 -21.59
CA ILE A 406 -4.24 6.73 -21.08
C ILE A 406 -5.35 6.57 -22.13
N ASP A 407 -5.86 7.67 -22.69
CA ASP A 407 -6.91 7.62 -23.73
C ASP A 407 -6.46 6.77 -24.92
N LYS A 408 -5.21 6.94 -25.36
CA LYS A 408 -4.63 6.10 -26.40
C LYS A 408 -4.57 4.62 -25.98
N TYR A 409 -4.17 4.31 -24.77
CA TYR A 409 -4.12 2.93 -24.26
C TYR A 409 -5.53 2.32 -24.17
N VAL A 410 -6.53 3.09 -23.77
CA VAL A 410 -7.93 2.66 -23.79
C VAL A 410 -8.35 2.30 -25.22
N ALA A 411 -8.11 3.17 -26.19
CA ALA A 411 -8.49 2.92 -27.59
C ALA A 411 -7.77 1.71 -28.19
N ASP A 412 -6.49 1.54 -27.89
CA ASP A 412 -5.65 0.51 -28.49
C ASP A 412 -5.77 -0.86 -27.80
N VAL A 413 -6.04 -0.89 -26.49
CA VAL A 413 -5.94 -2.10 -25.66
C VAL A 413 -7.24 -2.38 -24.89
N THR A 414 -7.57 -1.56 -23.87
CA THR A 414 -8.60 -1.97 -22.89
C THR A 414 -10.02 -1.96 -23.45
N SER A 415 -10.31 -1.15 -24.47
CA SER A 415 -11.63 -1.17 -25.16
C SER A 415 -11.89 -2.45 -25.97
N LYS A 416 -10.88 -3.31 -26.11
CA LYS A 416 -10.97 -4.59 -26.85
C LYS A 416 -11.12 -5.80 -25.92
N ARG A 417 -11.21 -5.56 -24.64
CA ARG A 417 -11.39 -6.60 -23.61
C ARG A 417 -12.82 -6.98 -23.30
#